data_6afe5b25a4be33318ad4ade7f5edf95c
#
_entry.id   6afe5b25a4be33318ad4ade7f5edf95c
#
_cell.length_a   1.000
_cell.length_b   1.000
_cell.length_c   1.000
_cell.angle_alpha   90.00
_cell.angle_beta   90.00
_cell.angle_gamma   90.00
#
_symmetry.space_group_name_H-M   'P 1'
#
loop_
_entity.id
_entity.type
_entity.pdbx_description
1 polymer ?
#
loop_
_entity_poly.entity_id
_entity_poly.type
_entity_poly.pdbx_seq_one_letter_code
_entity_poly.pdbx_strand_id
1 'polypeptide(L)'
;MQKRAVYFVNLWPEPRSSAAGVRTLEMSHFIQRLGYDLVGVAPGVASPHSEAWEASGVRTLTCDPNSSESAKILETLSPDLVIYDRFYTEEKYGWRARELWPKALQMIDTSDLHSLRGARQKAHLAGAEILEPHDDFFGEDFLREMASLHRADVCLVVSKHEAAWLVRLGFEKDRVCYLPFSSKADANLKPEADRHGFCFLGNYRHAPNVDAAKWLASELWPAVRKQLPRAELHLYGAYPTQAVSQLHGKNGVSSHGYVENHREAIARHRVLIAPLRFGAGIKGKILEAWATGTPVLGTPLAFEDMGTGFAEFQDATSFVDQIRRLQEPEVWQKNVEMGLTQLSSQFEQEAIFETFADFLASSRESLPSIRKSLTGRLLRHHGAQSLKFFSLWIEEKNKNRFPGD
;
A
#
# COMPACT_ATOMS: atom_id res chain seq x y z
N MET A 1 -11.91 22.27 -22.57
CA MET A 1 -11.81 20.82 -22.81
C MET A 1 -11.97 20.10 -21.47
N GLN A 2 -12.61 18.94 -21.46
CA GLN A 2 -12.72 18.10 -20.27
C GLN A 2 -11.31 17.58 -19.89
N LYS A 3 -10.90 17.75 -18.63
CA LYS A 3 -9.62 17.22 -18.14
C LYS A 3 -9.68 15.69 -18.15
N ARG A 4 -8.61 15.03 -18.58
CA ARG A 4 -8.52 13.56 -18.58
C ARG A 4 -7.33 13.08 -17.80
N ALA A 5 -7.54 12.00 -17.04
CA ALA A 5 -6.47 11.28 -16.36
C ALA A 5 -6.41 9.82 -16.83
N VAL A 6 -5.22 9.25 -16.86
CA VAL A 6 -4.97 7.82 -17.08
C VAL A 6 -4.27 7.25 -15.87
N TYR A 7 -4.83 6.18 -15.30
CA TYR A 7 -4.26 5.46 -14.16
C TYR A 7 -3.84 4.06 -14.58
N PHE A 8 -2.55 3.86 -14.73
CA PHE A 8 -1.98 2.56 -15.02
C PHE A 8 -1.84 1.74 -13.75
N VAL A 9 -2.39 0.52 -13.74
CA VAL A 9 -2.28 -0.44 -12.65
C VAL A 9 -1.69 -1.76 -13.15
N ASN A 10 -1.02 -2.49 -12.27
CA ASN A 10 -0.47 -3.81 -12.64
C ASN A 10 -1.52 -4.92 -12.59
N LEU A 11 -2.48 -4.80 -11.68
CA LEU A 11 -3.64 -5.68 -11.49
C LEU A 11 -4.86 -4.80 -11.25
N TRP A 12 -6.03 -5.27 -11.64
CA TRP A 12 -7.28 -4.61 -11.29
C TRP A 12 -7.40 -4.43 -9.77
N PRO A 13 -7.93 -3.30 -9.28
CA PRO A 13 -7.99 -3.04 -7.85
C PRO A 13 -8.81 -4.06 -7.08
N GLU A 14 -8.26 -4.63 -6.02
CA GLU A 14 -8.93 -5.57 -5.11
C GLU A 14 -9.10 -4.93 -3.72
N PRO A 15 -10.07 -4.00 -3.51
CA PRO A 15 -10.19 -3.27 -2.24
C PRO A 15 -10.60 -4.15 -1.05
N ARG A 16 -11.24 -5.30 -1.32
CA ARG A 16 -11.64 -6.25 -0.27
C ARG A 16 -10.50 -7.16 0.20
N SER A 17 -9.35 -7.12 -0.47
CA SER A 17 -8.22 -8.01 -0.15
C SER A 17 -6.90 -7.28 0.07
N SER A 18 -6.75 -6.04 -0.39
CA SER A 18 -5.48 -5.31 -0.34
C SER A 18 -5.65 -3.83 -0.06
N ALA A 19 -4.73 -3.28 0.76
CA ALA A 19 -4.65 -1.84 1.00
C ALA A 19 -4.34 -1.06 -0.30
N ALA A 20 -3.53 -1.63 -1.20
CA ALA A 20 -3.27 -1.03 -2.51
C ALA A 20 -4.54 -0.89 -3.36
N GLY A 21 -5.45 -1.89 -3.32
CA GLY A 21 -6.75 -1.80 -3.99
C GLY A 21 -7.63 -0.70 -3.40
N VAL A 22 -7.67 -0.57 -2.07
CA VAL A 22 -8.35 0.55 -1.39
C VAL A 22 -7.77 1.88 -1.85
N ARG A 23 -6.43 2.01 -1.87
CA ARG A 23 -5.72 3.21 -2.32
C ARG A 23 -6.07 3.59 -3.76
N THR A 24 -6.09 2.61 -4.67
CA THR A 24 -6.45 2.87 -6.08
C THR A 24 -7.86 3.45 -6.21
N LEU A 25 -8.83 2.94 -5.45
CA LEU A 25 -10.20 3.49 -5.46
C LEU A 25 -10.28 4.88 -4.83
N GLU A 26 -9.59 5.10 -3.73
CA GLU A 26 -9.50 6.41 -3.08
C GLU A 26 -8.93 7.46 -4.03
N MET A 27 -7.78 7.17 -4.65
CA MET A 27 -7.15 8.05 -5.64
C MET A 27 -8.05 8.28 -6.86
N SER A 28 -8.76 7.25 -7.33
CA SER A 28 -9.73 7.39 -8.41
C SER A 28 -10.83 8.38 -8.05
N HIS A 29 -11.38 8.28 -6.85
CA HIS A 29 -12.38 9.20 -6.33
C HIS A 29 -11.83 10.64 -6.23
N PHE A 30 -10.61 10.84 -5.72
CA PHE A 30 -9.99 12.17 -5.65
C PHE A 30 -9.81 12.81 -7.02
N ILE A 31 -9.34 12.03 -8.00
CA ILE A 31 -9.15 12.50 -9.37
C ILE A 31 -10.48 12.88 -10.01
N GLN A 32 -11.54 12.09 -9.84
CA GLN A 32 -12.88 12.39 -10.34
C GLN A 32 -13.47 13.65 -9.67
N ARG A 33 -13.29 13.84 -8.35
CA ARG A 33 -13.69 15.05 -7.64
C ARG A 33 -13.01 16.33 -8.17
N LEU A 34 -11.79 16.20 -8.71
CA LEU A 34 -11.07 17.30 -9.37
C LEU A 34 -11.55 17.56 -10.82
N GLY A 35 -12.59 16.85 -11.26
CA GLY A 35 -13.24 17.04 -12.56
C GLY A 35 -12.53 16.33 -13.72
N TYR A 36 -11.71 15.29 -13.44
CA TYR A 36 -11.09 14.49 -14.49
C TYR A 36 -12.01 13.36 -14.95
N ASP A 37 -12.05 13.14 -16.27
CA ASP A 37 -12.50 11.89 -16.88
C ASP A 37 -11.38 10.87 -16.71
N LEU A 38 -11.60 9.87 -15.82
CA LEU A 38 -10.57 8.90 -15.44
C LEU A 38 -10.67 7.61 -16.25
N VAL A 39 -9.54 7.21 -16.81
CA VAL A 39 -9.36 5.94 -17.52
C VAL A 39 -8.38 5.06 -16.76
N GLY A 40 -8.84 3.89 -16.31
CA GLY A 40 -8.01 2.86 -15.68
C GLY A 40 -7.44 1.91 -16.74
N VAL A 41 -6.14 1.62 -16.70
CA VAL A 41 -5.47 0.74 -17.67
C VAL A 41 -4.71 -0.36 -16.95
N ALA A 42 -4.96 -1.62 -17.32
CA ALA A 42 -4.26 -2.79 -16.80
C ALA A 42 -3.84 -3.75 -17.92
N PRO A 43 -2.80 -4.60 -17.70
CA PRO A 43 -2.39 -5.61 -18.69
C PRO A 43 -3.33 -6.82 -18.74
N GLY A 44 -4.09 -7.06 -17.66
CA GLY A 44 -4.97 -8.21 -17.52
C GLY A 44 -6.30 -8.06 -18.21
N VAL A 45 -6.90 -9.19 -18.61
CA VAL A 45 -8.26 -9.23 -19.15
C VAL A 45 -9.29 -8.71 -18.14
N ALA A 46 -10.46 -8.30 -18.63
CA ALA A 46 -11.58 -7.88 -17.80
C ALA A 46 -11.94 -8.97 -16.77
N SER A 47 -12.32 -8.56 -15.58
CA SER A 47 -12.63 -9.41 -14.44
C SER A 47 -13.67 -8.72 -13.55
N PRO A 48 -14.27 -9.42 -12.57
CA PRO A 48 -15.14 -8.78 -11.59
C PRO A 48 -14.51 -7.57 -10.87
N HIS A 49 -13.18 -7.52 -10.78
CA HIS A 49 -12.47 -6.38 -10.19
C HIS A 49 -12.43 -5.15 -11.12
N SER A 50 -12.29 -5.35 -12.46
CA SER A 50 -12.42 -4.25 -13.43
C SER A 50 -13.85 -3.74 -13.48
N GLU A 51 -14.83 -4.63 -13.45
CA GLU A 51 -16.26 -4.28 -13.40
C GLU A 51 -16.60 -3.46 -12.14
N ALA A 52 -16.05 -3.82 -10.98
CA ALA A 52 -16.22 -3.08 -9.75
C ALA A 52 -15.59 -1.67 -9.85
N TRP A 53 -14.46 -1.52 -10.55
CA TRP A 53 -13.85 -0.22 -10.79
C TRP A 53 -14.69 0.62 -11.77
N GLU A 54 -15.24 0.00 -12.82
CA GLU A 54 -16.19 0.67 -13.74
C GLU A 54 -17.45 1.14 -13.02
N ALA A 55 -17.99 0.36 -12.10
CA ALA A 55 -19.14 0.75 -11.30
C ALA A 55 -18.89 2.01 -10.44
N SER A 56 -17.61 2.36 -10.18
CA SER A 56 -17.23 3.62 -9.53
C SER A 56 -17.09 4.81 -10.50
N GLY A 57 -17.46 4.64 -11.78
CA GLY A 57 -17.42 5.68 -12.81
C GLY A 57 -16.09 5.81 -13.55
N VAL A 58 -15.20 4.83 -13.40
CA VAL A 58 -13.91 4.76 -14.11
C VAL A 58 -14.08 3.93 -15.37
N ARG A 59 -13.72 4.48 -16.53
CA ARG A 59 -13.64 3.68 -17.76
C ARG A 59 -12.40 2.80 -17.71
N THR A 60 -12.52 1.48 -17.90
CA THR A 60 -11.39 0.57 -17.90
C THR A 60 -10.95 0.15 -19.31
N LEU A 61 -9.65 -0.04 -19.49
CA LEU A 61 -9.06 -0.51 -20.74
C LEU A 61 -7.99 -1.57 -20.46
N THR A 62 -8.03 -2.64 -21.24
CA THR A 62 -6.93 -3.63 -21.25
C THR A 62 -5.87 -3.21 -22.25
N CYS A 63 -4.61 -3.19 -21.81
CA CYS A 63 -3.47 -2.86 -22.65
C CYS A 63 -2.25 -3.69 -22.25
N ASP A 64 -1.83 -4.63 -23.09
CA ASP A 64 -0.56 -5.33 -22.91
C ASP A 64 0.60 -4.33 -23.14
N PRO A 65 1.48 -4.09 -22.15
CA PRO A 65 2.60 -3.15 -22.29
C PRO A 65 3.61 -3.57 -23.36
N ASN A 66 3.67 -4.85 -23.72
CA ASN A 66 4.59 -5.42 -24.70
C ASN A 66 3.95 -5.64 -26.09
N SER A 67 2.76 -5.10 -26.34
CA SER A 67 2.09 -5.16 -27.63
C SER A 67 1.89 -3.77 -28.21
N SER A 68 2.48 -3.51 -29.38
CA SER A 68 2.27 -2.25 -30.09
C SER A 68 0.85 -2.12 -30.61
N GLU A 69 0.19 -3.22 -30.94
CA GLU A 69 -1.21 -3.24 -31.37
C GLU A 69 -2.16 -2.94 -30.21
N SER A 70 -1.99 -3.63 -29.09
CA SER A 70 -2.76 -3.33 -27.86
C SER A 70 -2.60 -1.87 -27.42
N ALA A 71 -1.41 -1.31 -27.62
CA ALA A 71 -1.13 0.07 -27.25
C ALA A 71 -1.78 1.13 -28.15
N LYS A 72 -2.27 0.79 -29.36
CA LYS A 72 -2.99 1.75 -30.24
C LYS A 72 -4.21 2.38 -29.55
N ILE A 73 -4.84 1.65 -28.62
CA ILE A 73 -5.95 2.17 -27.85
C ILE A 73 -5.56 3.42 -27.03
N LEU A 74 -4.28 3.50 -26.58
CA LEU A 74 -3.76 4.61 -25.82
C LEU A 74 -3.64 5.89 -26.68
N GLU A 75 -3.44 5.77 -28.00
CA GLU A 75 -3.32 6.89 -28.92
C GLU A 75 -4.61 7.73 -28.98
N THR A 76 -5.75 7.09 -28.68
CA THR A 76 -7.06 7.77 -28.63
C THR A 76 -7.26 8.63 -27.40
N LEU A 77 -6.38 8.49 -26.41
CA LEU A 77 -6.41 9.23 -25.17
C LEU A 77 -5.51 10.49 -25.29
N SER A 78 -5.89 11.54 -24.60
CA SER A 78 -5.09 12.77 -24.52
C SER A 78 -5.15 13.26 -23.06
N PRO A 79 -4.50 12.56 -22.12
CA PRO A 79 -4.57 12.90 -20.72
C PRO A 79 -3.75 14.15 -20.39
N ASP A 80 -4.20 14.87 -19.35
CA ASP A 80 -3.46 15.94 -18.68
C ASP A 80 -2.66 15.41 -17.48
N LEU A 81 -3.04 14.20 -16.99
CA LEU A 81 -2.46 13.55 -15.83
C LEU A 81 -2.32 12.05 -16.11
N VAL A 82 -1.14 11.51 -15.81
CA VAL A 82 -0.84 10.07 -15.86
C VAL A 82 -0.37 9.63 -14.51
N ILE A 83 -0.98 8.56 -13.98
CA ILE A 83 -0.63 8.00 -12.67
C ILE A 83 -0.20 6.55 -12.87
N TYR A 84 0.85 6.15 -12.17
CA TYR A 84 1.36 4.79 -12.15
C TYR A 84 1.21 4.21 -10.74
N ASP A 85 0.51 3.09 -10.62
CA ASP A 85 0.48 2.31 -9.39
C ASP A 85 1.83 1.61 -9.21
N ARG A 86 2.70 2.19 -8.39
CA ARG A 86 4.04 1.73 -8.07
C ARG A 86 5.04 1.80 -9.24
N PHE A 87 6.32 1.66 -8.93
CA PHE A 87 7.42 1.87 -9.86
C PHE A 87 7.41 0.92 -11.07
N TYR A 88 7.09 -0.36 -10.88
CA TYR A 88 7.08 -1.35 -11.96
C TYR A 88 5.99 -1.11 -13.01
N THR A 89 4.95 -0.35 -12.68
CA THR A 89 3.94 0.07 -13.66
C THR A 89 4.48 1.22 -14.52
N GLU A 90 5.26 2.12 -13.93
CA GLU A 90 6.00 3.14 -14.69
C GLU A 90 7.01 2.49 -15.65
N GLU A 91 7.74 1.46 -15.20
CA GLU A 91 8.66 0.72 -16.08
C GLU A 91 7.95 0.13 -17.32
N LYS A 92 6.72 -0.38 -17.13
CA LYS A 92 5.95 -1.00 -18.21
C LYS A 92 5.39 0.02 -19.22
N TYR A 93 4.81 1.09 -18.72
CA TYR A 93 4.02 2.02 -19.54
C TYR A 93 4.66 3.40 -19.70
N GLY A 94 5.58 3.79 -18.83
CA GLY A 94 6.07 5.15 -18.72
C GLY A 94 6.81 5.66 -19.97
N TRP A 95 7.59 4.80 -20.65
CA TRP A 95 8.26 5.18 -21.88
C TRP A 95 7.25 5.54 -22.98
N ARG A 96 6.17 4.74 -23.11
CA ARG A 96 5.12 4.94 -24.12
C ARG A 96 4.25 6.17 -23.78
N ALA A 97 3.88 6.30 -22.52
CA ALA A 97 3.11 7.47 -22.07
C ALA A 97 3.85 8.79 -22.33
N ARG A 98 5.18 8.82 -22.14
CA ARG A 98 5.99 10.01 -22.45
C ARG A 98 6.10 10.31 -23.94
N GLU A 99 6.13 9.30 -24.79
CA GLU A 99 6.12 9.48 -26.25
C GLU A 99 4.76 9.99 -26.72
N LEU A 100 3.67 9.39 -26.27
CA LEU A 100 2.31 9.75 -26.69
C LEU A 100 1.84 11.08 -26.10
N TRP A 101 2.18 11.33 -24.81
CA TRP A 101 1.63 12.46 -24.05
C TRP A 101 2.74 13.27 -23.34
N PRO A 102 3.64 13.89 -24.09
CA PRO A 102 4.81 14.56 -23.50
C PRO A 102 4.47 15.76 -22.60
N LYS A 103 3.24 16.29 -22.70
CA LYS A 103 2.78 17.42 -21.89
C LYS A 103 2.06 16.98 -20.61
N ALA A 104 1.60 15.74 -20.51
CA ALA A 104 0.91 15.23 -19.34
C ALA A 104 1.83 15.22 -18.10
N LEU A 105 1.31 15.61 -16.94
CA LEU A 105 1.99 15.43 -15.65
C LEU A 105 2.04 13.94 -15.33
N GLN A 106 3.23 13.42 -15.00
CA GLN A 106 3.44 12.01 -14.72
C GLN A 106 3.75 11.79 -13.24
N MET A 107 2.94 10.99 -12.57
CA MET A 107 2.94 10.78 -11.14
C MET A 107 3.05 9.29 -10.82
N ILE A 108 3.88 8.93 -9.83
CA ILE A 108 3.89 7.58 -9.25
C ILE A 108 3.22 7.64 -7.88
N ASP A 109 2.21 6.78 -7.65
CA ASP A 109 1.71 6.46 -6.32
C ASP A 109 2.44 5.21 -5.83
N THR A 110 3.31 5.35 -4.84
CA THR A 110 4.20 4.27 -4.41
C THR A 110 3.47 3.17 -3.64
N SER A 111 2.35 3.47 -3.00
CA SER A 111 1.64 2.64 -2.00
C SER A 111 2.50 2.27 -0.79
N ASP A 112 3.77 2.00 -0.95
CA ASP A 112 4.91 1.94 -0.04
C ASP A 112 6.20 1.85 -0.87
N LEU A 113 7.34 2.15 -0.27
CA LEU A 113 8.63 1.97 -0.93
C LEU A 113 9.07 0.50 -0.86
N HIS A 114 8.99 -0.18 -1.99
CA HIS A 114 9.31 -1.60 -2.11
C HIS A 114 10.77 -1.90 -1.76
N SER A 115 11.68 -1.02 -2.16
CA SER A 115 13.11 -1.14 -1.87
C SER A 115 13.39 -1.04 -0.37
N LEU A 116 12.75 -0.09 0.32
CA LEU A 116 12.86 0.04 1.79
C LEU A 116 12.29 -1.18 2.50
N ARG A 117 11.11 -1.66 2.09
CA ARG A 117 10.52 -2.90 2.63
C ARG A 117 11.45 -4.10 2.44
N GLY A 118 12.05 -4.24 1.25
CA GLY A 118 12.99 -5.31 0.93
C GLY A 118 14.28 -5.24 1.74
N ALA A 119 14.85 -4.03 1.90
CA ALA A 119 16.03 -3.81 2.72
C ALA A 119 15.77 -4.14 4.19
N ARG A 120 14.63 -3.70 4.74
CA ARG A 120 14.22 -4.03 6.12
C ARG A 120 14.01 -5.52 6.34
N GLN A 121 13.47 -6.24 5.35
CA GLN A 121 13.37 -7.70 5.42
C GLN A 121 14.74 -8.37 5.48
N LYS A 122 15.69 -7.95 4.65
CA LYS A 122 17.06 -8.50 4.64
C LYS A 122 17.77 -8.17 5.95
N ALA A 123 17.67 -6.94 6.43
CA ALA A 123 18.22 -6.51 7.71
C ALA A 123 17.67 -7.36 8.88
N HIS A 124 16.34 -7.58 8.91
CA HIS A 124 15.71 -8.45 9.91
C HIS A 124 16.28 -9.88 9.88
N LEU A 125 16.40 -10.48 8.69
CA LEU A 125 16.96 -11.83 8.53
C LEU A 125 18.43 -11.93 8.95
N ALA A 126 19.17 -10.82 8.82
CA ALA A 126 20.57 -10.71 9.25
C ALA A 126 20.73 -10.34 10.75
N GLY A 127 19.64 -10.07 11.48
CA GLY A 127 19.68 -9.59 12.85
C GLY A 127 20.25 -8.16 13.00
N ALA A 128 20.14 -7.35 11.95
CA ALA A 128 20.65 -5.98 11.88
C ALA A 128 19.53 -4.94 12.17
N GLU A 129 19.93 -3.65 12.24
CA GLU A 129 18.99 -2.52 12.39
C GLU A 129 17.96 -2.51 11.26
N ILE A 130 16.68 -2.37 11.62
CA ILE A 130 15.55 -2.51 10.69
C ILE A 130 15.01 -1.16 10.25
N LEU A 131 14.90 -0.19 11.15
CA LEU A 131 14.25 1.10 10.86
C LEU A 131 15.05 1.89 9.82
N GLU A 132 16.37 1.94 9.99
CA GLU A 132 17.33 2.57 9.07
C GLU A 132 18.32 1.50 8.59
N PRO A 133 17.93 0.64 7.63
CA PRO A 133 18.79 -0.46 7.17
C PRO A 133 20.02 0.10 6.45
N HIS A 134 21.18 -0.56 6.67
CA HIS A 134 22.43 -0.22 6.00
C HIS A 134 22.31 -0.37 4.48
N ASP A 135 23.07 0.42 3.73
CA ASP A 135 23.03 0.46 2.26
C ASP A 135 23.23 -0.91 1.59
N ASP A 136 24.01 -1.80 2.18
CA ASP A 136 24.25 -3.16 1.68
C ASP A 136 22.98 -4.04 1.59
N PHE A 137 21.92 -3.68 2.29
CA PHE A 137 20.65 -4.39 2.24
C PHE A 137 19.78 -3.98 1.05
N PHE A 138 20.08 -2.84 0.40
CA PHE A 138 19.37 -2.42 -0.81
C PHE A 138 19.87 -3.21 -2.02
N GLY A 139 18.96 -3.75 -2.78
CA GLY A 139 19.25 -4.58 -3.96
C GLY A 139 18.87 -3.89 -5.27
N GLU A 140 18.72 -4.70 -6.32
CA GLU A 140 18.36 -4.23 -7.66
C GLU A 140 17.02 -3.44 -7.67
N ASP A 141 16.04 -3.86 -6.87
CA ASP A 141 14.75 -3.17 -6.76
C ASP A 141 14.91 -1.71 -6.29
N PHE A 142 15.93 -1.41 -5.49
CA PHE A 142 16.24 -0.04 -5.10
C PHE A 142 16.60 0.82 -6.31
N LEU A 143 17.51 0.35 -7.15
CA LEU A 143 17.94 1.10 -8.34
C LEU A 143 16.78 1.28 -9.33
N ARG A 144 15.94 0.27 -9.49
CA ARG A 144 14.76 0.30 -10.37
C ARG A 144 13.72 1.28 -9.85
N GLU A 145 13.39 1.20 -8.57
CA GLU A 145 12.41 2.10 -7.93
C GLU A 145 12.89 3.56 -7.99
N MET A 146 14.13 3.85 -7.58
CA MET A 146 14.69 5.20 -7.66
C MET A 146 14.74 5.73 -9.09
N ALA A 147 15.14 4.90 -10.06
CA ALA A 147 15.14 5.29 -11.46
C ALA A 147 13.72 5.64 -11.96
N SER A 148 12.71 4.86 -11.57
CA SER A 148 11.31 5.14 -11.93
C SER A 148 10.81 6.43 -11.29
N LEU A 149 11.08 6.66 -10.01
CA LEU A 149 10.71 7.90 -9.32
C LEU A 149 11.38 9.13 -9.94
N HIS A 150 12.64 9.03 -10.38
CA HIS A 150 13.30 10.12 -11.10
C HIS A 150 12.77 10.34 -12.52
N ARG A 151 12.28 9.29 -13.21
CA ARG A 151 11.65 9.43 -14.54
C ARG A 151 10.26 10.08 -14.47
N ALA A 152 9.50 9.83 -13.42
CA ALA A 152 8.25 10.55 -13.16
C ALA A 152 8.51 12.02 -12.87
N ASP A 153 7.49 12.86 -12.95
CA ASP A 153 7.59 14.26 -12.55
C ASP A 153 7.51 14.40 -11.03
N VAL A 154 6.56 13.70 -10.41
CA VAL A 154 6.30 13.72 -8.96
C VAL A 154 5.93 12.33 -8.42
N CYS A 155 6.03 12.14 -7.12
CA CYS A 155 5.62 10.91 -6.46
C CYS A 155 4.79 11.17 -5.19
N LEU A 156 3.86 10.26 -4.93
CA LEU A 156 3.08 10.19 -3.69
C LEU A 156 3.65 9.08 -2.83
N VAL A 157 3.91 9.38 -1.57
CA VAL A 157 4.32 8.40 -0.55
C VAL A 157 3.35 8.42 0.61
N VAL A 158 3.15 7.28 1.25
CA VAL A 158 2.12 7.12 2.28
C VAL A 158 2.61 7.37 3.69
N SER A 159 3.93 7.51 3.90
CA SER A 159 4.51 7.77 5.21
C SER A 159 5.46 8.97 5.20
N LYS A 160 5.55 9.69 6.33
CA LYS A 160 6.48 10.81 6.51
C LYS A 160 7.92 10.32 6.52
N HIS A 161 8.16 9.11 7.04
CA HIS A 161 9.47 8.46 7.02
C HIS A 161 9.95 8.26 5.58
N GLU A 162 9.10 7.71 4.70
CA GLU A 162 9.40 7.54 3.28
C GLU A 162 9.67 8.87 2.58
N ALA A 163 8.85 9.90 2.84
CA ALA A 163 9.07 11.24 2.28
C ALA A 163 10.42 11.81 2.71
N ALA A 164 10.74 11.74 3.99
CA ALA A 164 12.03 12.21 4.53
C ALA A 164 13.20 11.40 3.95
N TRP A 165 13.04 10.09 3.79
CA TRP A 165 14.05 9.22 3.21
C TRP A 165 14.36 9.56 1.74
N LEU A 166 13.34 9.79 0.90
CA LEU A 166 13.54 10.22 -0.48
C LEU A 166 14.26 11.58 -0.55
N VAL A 167 13.91 12.53 0.32
CA VAL A 167 14.59 13.82 0.38
C VAL A 167 16.08 13.65 0.76
N ARG A 168 16.41 12.74 1.71
CA ARG A 168 17.82 12.40 2.04
C ARG A 168 18.57 11.80 0.84
N LEU A 169 17.88 11.08 -0.03
CA LEU A 169 18.43 10.53 -1.28
C LEU A 169 18.52 11.56 -2.42
N GLY A 170 18.23 12.85 -2.15
CA GLY A 170 18.39 13.93 -3.11
C GLY A 170 17.18 14.24 -3.98
N PHE A 171 16.00 13.74 -3.65
CA PHE A 171 14.77 14.20 -4.28
C PHE A 171 14.39 15.59 -3.80
N GLU A 172 14.01 16.46 -4.70
CA GLU A 172 13.48 17.78 -4.38
C GLU A 172 12.14 17.65 -3.64
N LYS A 173 11.95 18.44 -2.56
CA LYS A 173 10.75 18.36 -1.71
C LYS A 173 9.44 18.59 -2.45
N ASP A 174 9.44 19.46 -3.43
CA ASP A 174 8.29 19.81 -4.27
C ASP A 174 7.88 18.68 -5.24
N ARG A 175 8.69 17.62 -5.35
CA ARG A 175 8.39 16.42 -6.11
C ARG A 175 7.86 15.26 -5.28
N VAL A 176 7.88 15.36 -3.96
CA VAL A 176 7.47 14.29 -3.03
C VAL A 176 6.29 14.78 -2.20
N CYS A 177 5.14 14.15 -2.38
CA CYS A 177 3.96 14.41 -1.58
C CYS A 177 3.74 13.30 -0.55
N TYR A 178 3.73 13.66 0.73
CA TYR A 178 3.18 12.79 1.76
C TYR A 178 1.66 12.80 1.63
N LEU A 179 1.09 11.67 1.23
CA LEU A 179 -0.34 11.48 1.05
C LEU A 179 -0.74 10.12 1.63
N PRO A 180 -1.08 10.03 2.91
CA PRO A 180 -1.42 8.76 3.57
C PRO A 180 -2.74 8.18 3.04
N PHE A 181 -3.07 6.95 3.44
CA PHE A 181 -4.44 6.41 3.29
C PHE A 181 -5.40 7.21 4.14
N SER A 182 -6.62 7.41 3.67
CA SER A 182 -7.69 7.92 4.54
C SER A 182 -8.49 6.79 5.18
N SER A 183 -9.11 7.08 6.32
CA SER A 183 -10.08 6.19 6.92
C SER A 183 -11.06 7.00 7.78
N LYS A 184 -12.31 6.53 7.83
CA LYS A 184 -13.36 7.13 8.62
C LYS A 184 -13.87 6.13 9.63
N ALA A 185 -14.12 6.61 10.85
CA ALA A 185 -14.75 5.81 11.90
C ALA A 185 -16.14 5.33 11.48
N ASP A 186 -16.49 4.11 11.85
CA ASP A 186 -17.80 3.54 11.63
C ASP A 186 -18.83 4.29 12.50
N ALA A 187 -20.04 4.50 11.97
CA ALA A 187 -21.08 5.24 12.67
C ALA A 187 -21.56 4.54 13.96
N ASN A 188 -21.50 3.21 13.98
CA ASN A 188 -21.95 2.39 15.11
C ASN A 188 -20.82 1.47 15.56
N LEU A 189 -20.12 1.88 16.61
CA LEU A 189 -19.06 1.07 17.21
C LEU A 189 -19.65 0.02 18.14
N LYS A 190 -19.16 -1.22 18.05
CA LYS A 190 -19.55 -2.27 19.01
C LYS A 190 -19.00 -1.95 20.40
N PRO A 191 -19.81 -2.09 21.46
CA PRO A 191 -19.34 -1.93 22.82
C PRO A 191 -18.34 -3.04 23.19
N GLU A 192 -17.51 -2.78 24.22
CA GLU A 192 -16.50 -3.71 24.70
C GLU A 192 -17.09 -5.08 25.06
N ALA A 193 -18.27 -5.09 25.71
CA ALA A 193 -18.93 -6.32 26.19
C ALA A 193 -19.29 -7.30 25.05
N ASP A 194 -19.45 -6.81 23.83
CA ASP A 194 -19.81 -7.61 22.65
C ASP A 194 -18.58 -8.08 21.85
N ARG A 195 -17.37 -7.83 22.37
CA ARG A 195 -16.11 -8.16 21.72
C ARG A 195 -15.37 -9.28 22.44
N HIS A 196 -14.85 -10.25 21.68
CA HIS A 196 -14.20 -11.43 22.24
C HIS A 196 -12.89 -11.73 21.52
N GLY A 197 -11.90 -12.24 22.25
CA GLY A 197 -10.63 -12.71 21.72
C GLY A 197 -9.81 -11.62 21.00
N PHE A 198 -8.85 -12.09 20.22
CA PHE A 198 -7.86 -11.27 19.56
C PHE A 198 -7.82 -11.61 18.06
N CYS A 199 -7.48 -10.63 17.22
CA CYS A 199 -7.37 -10.91 15.80
C CYS A 199 -6.09 -10.35 15.19
N PHE A 200 -5.70 -10.94 14.07
CA PHE A 200 -4.72 -10.44 13.11
C PHE A 200 -5.36 -10.39 11.73
N LEU A 201 -5.08 -9.33 10.98
CA LEU A 201 -5.50 -9.18 9.58
C LEU A 201 -4.29 -8.98 8.67
N GLY A 202 -4.21 -9.71 7.53
CA GLY A 202 -3.16 -9.48 6.56
C GLY A 202 -3.36 -10.23 5.25
N ASN A 203 -3.08 -9.58 4.12
CA ASN A 203 -2.95 -10.27 2.84
C ASN A 203 -1.65 -11.08 2.84
N TYR A 204 -1.74 -12.41 2.69
CA TYR A 204 -0.59 -13.32 2.81
C TYR A 204 0.24 -13.47 1.52
N ARG A 205 -0.05 -12.69 0.47
CA ARG A 205 0.91 -12.46 -0.63
C ARG A 205 2.06 -11.56 -0.20
N HIS A 206 1.93 -10.82 0.92
CA HIS A 206 2.97 -9.96 1.47
C HIS A 206 3.76 -10.67 2.55
N ALA A 207 5.07 -10.81 2.35
CA ALA A 207 5.98 -11.47 3.28
C ALA A 207 5.89 -10.97 4.73
N PRO A 208 5.77 -9.64 5.01
CA PRO A 208 5.61 -9.14 6.38
C PRO A 208 4.41 -9.73 7.13
N ASN A 209 3.30 -10.00 6.42
CA ASN A 209 2.10 -10.56 7.04
C ASN A 209 2.23 -12.06 7.33
N VAL A 210 2.91 -12.80 6.45
CA VAL A 210 3.21 -14.23 6.68
C VAL A 210 4.13 -14.39 7.88
N ASP A 211 5.18 -13.59 7.94
CA ASP A 211 6.13 -13.57 9.06
C ASP A 211 5.44 -13.22 10.37
N ALA A 212 4.65 -12.14 10.38
CA ALA A 212 3.91 -11.69 11.56
C ALA A 212 2.93 -12.75 12.09
N ALA A 213 2.16 -13.40 11.22
CA ALA A 213 1.22 -14.44 11.62
C ALA A 213 1.93 -15.67 12.23
N LYS A 214 3.06 -16.07 11.65
CA LYS A 214 3.89 -17.16 12.16
C LYS A 214 4.48 -16.82 13.52
N TRP A 215 5.13 -15.68 13.63
CA TRP A 215 5.73 -15.21 14.90
C TRP A 215 4.68 -15.08 15.99
N LEU A 216 3.54 -14.44 15.68
CA LEU A 216 2.43 -14.31 16.60
C LEU A 216 1.95 -15.67 17.13
N ALA A 217 1.59 -16.58 16.23
CA ALA A 217 0.94 -17.82 16.62
C ALA A 217 1.90 -18.85 17.24
N SER A 218 3.19 -18.86 16.82
CA SER A 218 4.15 -19.90 17.24
C SER A 218 5.03 -19.50 18.41
N GLU A 219 5.31 -18.19 18.58
CA GLU A 219 6.26 -17.73 19.60
C GLU A 219 5.59 -16.84 20.66
N LEU A 220 4.80 -15.85 20.27
CA LEU A 220 4.17 -14.90 21.19
C LEU A 220 2.92 -15.50 21.88
N TRP A 221 2.04 -16.07 21.10
CA TRP A 221 0.71 -16.51 21.55
C TRP A 221 0.75 -17.64 22.62
N PRO A 222 1.66 -18.62 22.57
CA PRO A 222 1.77 -19.61 23.62
C PRO A 222 2.01 -19.05 25.01
N ALA A 223 2.71 -17.91 25.13
CA ALA A 223 2.91 -17.24 26.43
C ALA A 223 1.61 -16.60 26.96
N VAL A 224 0.78 -16.03 26.08
CA VAL A 224 -0.56 -15.55 26.44
C VAL A 224 -1.44 -16.70 26.94
N ARG A 225 -1.47 -17.82 26.22
CA ARG A 225 -2.28 -18.99 26.58
C ARG A 225 -1.94 -19.61 27.93
N LYS A 226 -0.68 -19.49 28.39
CA LYS A 226 -0.29 -19.91 29.73
C LYS A 226 -0.97 -19.09 30.82
N GLN A 227 -1.21 -17.81 30.59
CA GLN A 227 -1.84 -16.89 31.56
C GLN A 227 -3.35 -16.76 31.37
N LEU A 228 -3.80 -16.82 30.12
CA LEU A 228 -5.21 -16.73 29.72
C LEU A 228 -5.60 -17.99 28.93
N PRO A 229 -5.86 -19.13 29.61
CA PRO A 229 -6.07 -20.44 28.97
C PRO A 229 -7.27 -20.50 27.99
N ARG A 230 -8.20 -19.57 28.10
CA ARG A 230 -9.40 -19.47 27.22
C ARG A 230 -9.25 -18.43 26.12
N ALA A 231 -8.11 -17.70 26.05
CA ALA A 231 -7.92 -16.68 25.01
C ALA A 231 -7.92 -17.31 23.60
N GLU A 232 -8.54 -16.65 22.65
CA GLU A 232 -8.66 -17.07 21.26
C GLU A 232 -7.97 -16.06 20.34
N LEU A 233 -7.26 -16.57 19.33
CA LEU A 233 -6.60 -15.78 18.29
C LEU A 233 -7.16 -16.13 16.93
N HIS A 234 -7.67 -15.14 16.22
CA HIS A 234 -8.29 -15.28 14.92
C HIS A 234 -7.42 -14.65 13.84
N LEU A 235 -6.97 -15.43 12.86
CA LEU A 235 -6.15 -14.98 11.75
C LEU A 235 -7.03 -14.84 10.49
N TYR A 236 -7.14 -13.61 9.99
CA TYR A 236 -7.89 -13.27 8.79
C TYR A 236 -6.96 -12.84 7.67
N GLY A 237 -7.36 -13.08 6.43
CA GLY A 237 -6.68 -12.53 5.27
C GLY A 237 -6.75 -13.39 4.03
N ALA A 238 -6.70 -12.72 2.88
CA ALA A 238 -6.70 -13.38 1.57
C ALA A 238 -5.38 -14.11 1.30
N TYR A 239 -5.46 -15.13 0.45
CA TYR A 239 -4.32 -15.90 -0.07
C TYR A 239 -3.47 -16.56 1.02
N PRO A 240 -4.06 -17.32 1.97
CA PRO A 240 -3.30 -17.95 3.04
C PRO A 240 -2.29 -18.95 2.46
N THR A 241 -1.04 -18.82 2.89
CA THR A 241 0.00 -19.82 2.59
C THR A 241 -0.27 -21.10 3.38
N GLN A 242 0.29 -22.23 2.93
CA GLN A 242 0.20 -23.50 3.65
C GLN A 242 0.70 -23.32 5.11
N ALA A 243 1.79 -22.57 5.32
CA ALA A 243 2.36 -22.32 6.64
C ALA A 243 1.38 -21.58 7.58
N VAL A 244 0.59 -20.62 7.06
CA VAL A 244 -0.44 -19.93 7.83
C VAL A 244 -1.66 -20.82 8.08
N SER A 245 -2.10 -21.58 7.09
CA SER A 245 -3.22 -22.50 7.24
C SER A 245 -2.96 -23.58 8.28
N GLN A 246 -1.72 -24.07 8.41
CA GLN A 246 -1.30 -25.06 9.39
C GLN A 246 -1.26 -24.55 10.85
N LEU A 247 -1.45 -23.25 11.09
CA LEU A 247 -1.58 -22.69 12.43
C LEU A 247 -2.98 -22.95 13.03
N HIS A 248 -3.98 -23.23 12.19
CA HIS A 248 -5.34 -23.51 12.63
C HIS A 248 -5.40 -24.70 13.60
N GLY A 249 -6.21 -24.55 14.65
CA GLY A 249 -6.43 -25.57 15.69
C GLY A 249 -5.32 -25.65 16.75
N LYS A 250 -4.20 -24.94 16.61
CA LYS A 250 -3.10 -24.95 17.57
C LYS A 250 -3.26 -23.86 18.63
N ASN A 251 -3.17 -24.19 19.90
CA ASN A 251 -3.18 -23.22 21.01
C ASN A 251 -4.33 -22.19 20.97
N GLY A 252 -5.54 -22.57 20.51
CA GLY A 252 -6.66 -21.64 20.40
C GLY A 252 -6.54 -20.64 19.24
N VAL A 253 -5.73 -20.97 18.21
CA VAL A 253 -5.62 -20.20 16.98
C VAL A 253 -6.61 -20.70 15.94
N SER A 254 -7.39 -19.79 15.36
CA SER A 254 -8.29 -20.06 14.25
C SER A 254 -7.87 -19.28 13.00
N SER A 255 -7.50 -19.98 11.93
CA SER A 255 -7.20 -19.37 10.63
C SER A 255 -8.44 -19.43 9.74
N HIS A 256 -8.99 -18.27 9.39
CA HIS A 256 -10.25 -18.13 8.65
C HIS A 256 -10.06 -17.91 7.14
N GLY A 257 -8.86 -17.49 6.72
CA GLY A 257 -8.63 -17.08 5.33
C GLY A 257 -9.30 -15.75 4.98
N TYR A 258 -9.77 -15.64 3.74
CA TYR A 258 -10.46 -14.45 3.24
C TYR A 258 -11.79 -14.22 3.96
N VAL A 259 -12.08 -12.96 4.26
CA VAL A 259 -13.37 -12.50 4.76
C VAL A 259 -13.86 -11.32 3.92
N GLU A 260 -15.12 -11.33 3.56
CA GLU A 260 -15.69 -10.30 2.69
C GLU A 260 -15.72 -8.93 3.37
N ASN A 261 -16.14 -8.90 4.64
CA ASN A 261 -16.18 -7.68 5.46
C ASN A 261 -15.13 -7.77 6.58
N HIS A 262 -13.92 -7.28 6.30
CA HIS A 262 -12.83 -7.31 7.27
C HIS A 262 -13.06 -6.36 8.46
N ARG A 263 -13.78 -5.22 8.28
CA ARG A 263 -14.15 -4.33 9.39
C ARG A 263 -15.09 -5.03 10.38
N GLU A 264 -16.10 -5.71 9.87
CA GLU A 264 -17.00 -6.48 10.73
C GLU A 264 -16.28 -7.61 11.47
N ALA A 265 -15.34 -8.28 10.78
CA ALA A 265 -14.49 -9.31 11.41
C ALA A 265 -13.65 -8.71 12.54
N ILE A 266 -12.96 -7.58 12.32
CA ILE A 266 -12.16 -6.88 13.33
C ILE A 266 -13.05 -6.43 14.52
N ALA A 267 -14.21 -5.84 14.24
CA ALA A 267 -15.13 -5.30 15.26
C ALA A 267 -15.66 -6.35 16.25
N ARG A 268 -15.56 -7.65 15.93
CA ARG A 268 -15.93 -8.73 16.86
C ARG A 268 -14.89 -8.98 17.94
N HIS A 269 -13.66 -8.46 17.75
CA HIS A 269 -12.54 -8.75 18.64
C HIS A 269 -12.19 -7.58 19.56
N ARG A 270 -11.66 -7.91 20.73
CA ARG A 270 -11.24 -6.92 21.73
C ARG A 270 -10.01 -6.14 21.27
N VAL A 271 -9.07 -6.80 20.61
CA VAL A 271 -7.79 -6.21 20.21
C VAL A 271 -7.35 -6.79 18.85
N LEU A 272 -6.92 -5.93 17.96
CA LEU A 272 -6.14 -6.33 16.78
C LEU A 272 -4.65 -6.35 17.16
N ILE A 273 -3.95 -7.42 16.79
CA ILE A 273 -2.51 -7.55 17.01
C ILE A 273 -1.78 -7.30 15.68
N ALA A 274 -0.80 -6.40 15.70
CA ALA A 274 0.01 -6.03 14.53
C ALA A 274 1.51 -6.29 14.80
N PRO A 275 1.95 -7.56 14.84
CA PRO A 275 3.30 -7.94 15.24
C PRO A 275 4.26 -7.89 14.05
N LEU A 276 4.44 -6.73 13.44
CA LEU A 276 5.26 -6.57 12.24
C LEU A 276 6.73 -6.42 12.62
N ARG A 277 7.60 -7.29 12.11
CA ARG A 277 9.05 -7.24 12.33
C ARG A 277 9.80 -6.52 11.21
N PHE A 278 9.19 -6.39 10.03
CA PHE A 278 9.67 -5.59 8.91
C PHE A 278 8.50 -5.13 8.04
N GLY A 279 8.71 -4.12 7.21
CA GLY A 279 7.70 -3.51 6.35
C GLY A 279 8.05 -2.06 6.03
N ALA A 280 7.23 -1.42 5.19
CA ALA A 280 7.31 0.00 4.85
C ALA A 280 5.89 0.59 4.79
N GLY A 281 5.79 1.90 4.69
CA GLY A 281 4.53 2.61 4.59
C GLY A 281 3.62 2.51 5.80
N ILE A 282 2.41 3.05 5.70
CA ILE A 282 1.36 2.99 6.72
C ILE A 282 0.65 1.63 6.70
N LYS A 283 0.25 1.17 7.87
CA LYS A 283 -0.36 -0.15 8.05
C LYS A 283 -1.89 -0.04 8.01
N GLY A 284 -2.50 -0.20 6.84
CA GLY A 284 -3.94 -0.09 6.63
C GLY A 284 -4.79 -0.88 7.64
N LYS A 285 -4.33 -2.07 8.08
CA LYS A 285 -5.02 -2.86 9.12
C LYS A 285 -5.22 -2.11 10.45
N ILE A 286 -4.31 -1.20 10.79
CA ILE A 286 -4.42 -0.38 12.00
C ILE A 286 -5.49 0.69 11.80
N LEU A 287 -5.54 1.33 10.64
CA LEU A 287 -6.60 2.28 10.31
C LEU A 287 -8.00 1.60 10.36
N GLU A 288 -8.10 0.38 9.82
CA GLU A 288 -9.33 -0.41 9.85
C GLU A 288 -9.74 -0.78 11.29
N ALA A 289 -8.77 -1.13 12.15
CA ALA A 289 -9.04 -1.41 13.55
C ALA A 289 -9.53 -0.14 14.29
N TRP A 290 -8.84 0.97 14.12
CA TRP A 290 -9.25 2.22 14.71
C TRP A 290 -10.64 2.68 14.22
N ALA A 291 -10.92 2.50 12.92
CA ALA A 291 -12.23 2.84 12.34
C ALA A 291 -13.38 2.05 12.97
N THR A 292 -13.13 0.83 13.41
CA THR A 292 -14.12 -0.02 14.10
C THR A 292 -14.10 0.15 15.62
N GLY A 293 -13.31 1.07 16.17
CA GLY A 293 -13.12 1.23 17.61
C GLY A 293 -12.44 0.04 18.27
N THR A 294 -11.54 -0.66 17.54
CA THR A 294 -10.78 -1.80 18.05
C THR A 294 -9.37 -1.33 18.43
N PRO A 295 -8.94 -1.43 19.69
CA PRO A 295 -7.56 -1.19 20.09
C PRO A 295 -6.57 -2.02 19.32
N VAL A 296 -5.38 -1.48 19.10
CA VAL A 296 -4.29 -2.17 18.42
C VAL A 296 -3.12 -2.38 19.39
N LEU A 297 -2.60 -3.61 19.42
CA LEU A 297 -1.33 -3.96 20.06
C LEU A 297 -0.32 -4.26 18.96
N GLY A 298 0.76 -3.50 18.86
CA GLY A 298 1.71 -3.61 17.76
C GLY A 298 3.16 -3.48 18.19
N THR A 299 4.06 -3.78 17.25
CA THR A 299 5.48 -3.43 17.38
C THR A 299 5.67 -1.93 17.10
N PRO A 300 6.81 -1.31 17.49
CA PRO A 300 7.11 0.08 17.10
C PRO A 300 7.02 0.30 15.58
N LEU A 301 7.50 -0.65 14.78
CA LEU A 301 7.39 -0.59 13.32
C LEU A 301 5.92 -0.62 12.82
N ALA A 302 5.03 -1.27 13.53
CA ALA A 302 3.61 -1.27 13.17
C ALA A 302 3.00 0.14 13.28
N PHE A 303 3.46 0.94 14.23
CA PHE A 303 2.99 2.32 14.47
C PHE A 303 3.88 3.40 13.84
N GLU A 304 4.83 3.01 12.97
CA GLU A 304 5.65 4.00 12.24
C GLU A 304 4.76 5.02 11.51
N ASP A 305 4.94 6.32 11.82
CA ASP A 305 4.13 7.45 11.32
C ASP A 305 2.63 7.42 11.65
N MET A 306 2.22 6.59 12.60
CA MET A 306 0.81 6.48 13.00
C MET A 306 0.50 7.15 14.35
N GLY A 307 1.46 7.88 14.93
CA GLY A 307 1.34 8.52 16.24
C GLY A 307 2.06 7.74 17.33
N THR A 308 1.95 8.23 18.57
CA THR A 308 2.67 7.68 19.73
C THR A 308 1.74 7.37 20.88
N GLY A 309 2.22 6.58 21.86
CA GLY A 309 1.49 6.28 23.09
C GLY A 309 0.52 5.10 22.98
N PHE A 310 0.51 4.41 21.84
CA PHE A 310 -0.27 3.18 21.66
C PHE A 310 0.31 1.99 22.45
N ALA A 311 -0.45 0.91 22.53
CA ALA A 311 0.02 -0.32 23.15
C ALA A 311 1.09 -0.98 22.27
N GLU A 312 2.36 -0.83 22.66
CA GLU A 312 3.52 -1.36 21.94
C GLU A 312 4.20 -2.48 22.72
N PHE A 313 4.83 -3.41 21.99
CA PHE A 313 5.65 -4.46 22.52
C PHE A 313 6.88 -4.71 21.64
N GLN A 314 7.96 -5.22 22.23
CA GLN A 314 9.21 -5.55 21.54
C GLN A 314 9.58 -7.04 21.65
N ASP A 315 9.09 -7.72 22.71
CA ASP A 315 9.37 -9.11 23.02
C ASP A 315 8.13 -9.82 23.60
N ALA A 316 8.26 -11.11 23.89
CA ALA A 316 7.17 -11.91 24.42
C ALA A 316 6.73 -11.46 25.83
N THR A 317 7.63 -10.91 26.63
CA THR A 317 7.31 -10.45 28.00
C THR A 317 6.44 -9.19 27.93
N SER A 318 6.91 -8.16 27.22
CA SER A 318 6.16 -6.92 27.01
C SER A 318 4.84 -7.17 26.26
N PHE A 319 4.81 -8.14 25.34
CA PHE A 319 3.58 -8.54 24.66
C PHE A 319 2.52 -9.05 25.64
N VAL A 320 2.88 -9.97 26.52
CA VAL A 320 1.96 -10.54 27.53
C VAL A 320 1.50 -9.47 28.51
N ASP A 321 2.39 -8.57 28.93
CA ASP A 321 2.04 -7.48 29.85
C ASP A 321 1.06 -6.51 29.20
N GLN A 322 1.24 -6.15 27.96
CA GLN A 322 0.28 -5.30 27.25
C GLN A 322 -1.07 -6.00 27.01
N ILE A 323 -1.08 -7.30 26.69
CA ILE A 323 -2.32 -8.09 26.62
C ILE A 323 -3.08 -8.01 27.94
N ARG A 324 -2.39 -8.13 29.09
CA ARG A 324 -3.01 -8.04 30.41
C ARG A 324 -3.60 -6.65 30.67
N ARG A 325 -2.83 -5.59 30.41
CA ARG A 325 -3.28 -4.20 30.57
C ARG A 325 -4.52 -3.89 29.71
N LEU A 326 -4.57 -4.40 28.48
CA LEU A 326 -5.73 -4.24 27.60
C LEU A 326 -6.98 -5.05 28.01
N GLN A 327 -6.89 -5.89 29.09
CA GLN A 327 -8.09 -6.47 29.73
C GLN A 327 -8.76 -5.48 30.69
N GLU A 328 -8.05 -4.44 31.15
CA GLU A 328 -8.61 -3.39 32.02
C GLU A 328 -9.51 -2.46 31.18
N PRO A 329 -10.80 -2.28 31.54
CA PRO A 329 -11.75 -1.51 30.72
C PRO A 329 -11.29 -0.07 30.45
N GLU A 330 -10.71 0.61 31.44
CA GLU A 330 -10.22 1.99 31.31
C GLU A 330 -9.05 2.08 30.31
N VAL A 331 -8.13 1.12 30.36
CA VAL A 331 -6.99 1.07 29.42
C VAL A 331 -7.49 0.75 28.01
N TRP A 332 -8.42 -0.19 27.88
CA TRP A 332 -9.04 -0.55 26.62
C TRP A 332 -9.73 0.67 25.98
N GLN A 333 -10.62 1.33 26.75
CA GLN A 333 -11.38 2.50 26.30
C GLN A 333 -10.44 3.65 25.87
N LYS A 334 -9.40 3.92 26.66
CA LYS A 334 -8.39 4.91 26.32
C LYS A 334 -7.72 4.63 24.96
N ASN A 335 -7.38 3.36 24.67
CA ASN A 335 -6.80 2.99 23.38
C ASN A 335 -7.78 3.13 22.22
N VAL A 336 -9.08 2.90 22.42
CA VAL A 336 -10.15 3.22 21.45
C VAL A 336 -10.14 4.71 21.12
N GLU A 337 -10.22 5.56 22.14
CA GLU A 337 -10.28 7.02 21.99
C GLU A 337 -9.03 7.57 21.30
N MET A 338 -7.85 7.05 21.64
CA MET A 338 -6.60 7.42 20.98
C MET A 338 -6.63 7.08 19.48
N GLY A 339 -7.10 5.87 19.14
CA GLY A 339 -7.21 5.45 17.74
C GLY A 339 -8.18 6.31 16.93
N LEU A 340 -9.35 6.60 17.48
CA LEU A 340 -10.36 7.47 16.86
C LEU A 340 -9.85 8.91 16.69
N THR A 341 -9.15 9.44 17.71
CA THR A 341 -8.52 10.76 17.63
C THR A 341 -7.47 10.80 16.53
N GLN A 342 -6.65 9.76 16.43
CA GLN A 342 -5.63 9.69 15.39
C GLN A 342 -6.23 9.62 13.98
N LEU A 343 -7.32 8.87 13.79
CA LEU A 343 -8.06 8.85 12.52
C LEU A 343 -8.54 10.25 12.13
N SER A 344 -9.20 10.96 13.03
CA SER A 344 -9.78 12.27 12.75
C SER A 344 -8.73 13.37 12.56
N SER A 345 -7.54 13.23 13.16
CA SER A 345 -6.48 14.26 13.09
C SER A 345 -5.50 14.08 11.93
N GLN A 346 -5.19 12.84 11.54
CA GLN A 346 -4.14 12.57 10.56
C GLN A 346 -4.65 11.85 9.30
N PHE A 347 -5.77 11.12 9.39
CA PHE A 347 -6.26 10.25 8.33
C PHE A 347 -7.65 10.63 7.83
N GLU A 348 -8.05 11.87 8.08
CA GLU A 348 -9.35 12.42 7.64
C GLU A 348 -9.32 12.63 6.11
N GLN A 349 -10.36 12.12 5.43
CA GLN A 349 -10.40 12.05 3.98
C GLN A 349 -10.39 13.41 3.29
N GLU A 350 -11.13 14.39 3.81
CA GLU A 350 -11.21 15.70 3.20
C GLU A 350 -9.89 16.46 3.27
N ALA A 351 -9.21 16.42 4.41
CA ALA A 351 -7.89 17.05 4.57
C ALA A 351 -6.82 16.40 3.65
N ILE A 352 -6.90 15.09 3.46
CA ILE A 352 -6.02 14.36 2.53
C ILE A 352 -6.35 14.73 1.07
N PHE A 353 -7.63 14.85 0.74
CA PHE A 353 -8.05 15.30 -0.58
C PHE A 353 -7.58 16.73 -0.88
N GLU A 354 -7.73 17.67 0.05
CA GLU A 354 -7.23 19.04 -0.10
C GLU A 354 -5.72 19.06 -0.31
N THR A 355 -4.97 18.28 0.49
CA THR A 355 -3.51 18.12 0.32
C THR A 355 -3.16 17.63 -1.09
N PHE A 356 -3.89 16.65 -1.61
CA PHE A 356 -3.68 16.14 -2.97
C PHE A 356 -4.01 17.20 -4.03
N ALA A 357 -5.12 17.93 -3.87
CA ALA A 357 -5.56 18.97 -4.80
C ALA A 357 -4.52 20.09 -4.91
N ASP A 358 -4.02 20.59 -3.76
CA ASP A 358 -3.01 21.64 -3.68
C ASP A 358 -1.67 21.18 -4.28
N PHE A 359 -1.26 19.95 -3.95
CA PHE A 359 -0.04 19.37 -4.51
C PHE A 359 -0.13 19.21 -6.03
N LEU A 360 -1.26 18.76 -6.56
CA LEU A 360 -1.46 18.60 -8.00
C LEU A 360 -1.43 19.95 -8.72
N ALA A 361 -2.04 21.00 -8.13
CA ALA A 361 -2.04 22.34 -8.68
C ALA A 361 -0.60 22.91 -8.73
N SER A 362 0.10 22.88 -7.59
CA SER A 362 1.49 23.32 -7.46
C SER A 362 2.44 22.56 -8.40
N SER A 363 2.28 21.24 -8.53
CA SER A 363 3.09 20.40 -9.42
C SER A 363 2.93 20.80 -10.89
N ARG A 364 1.73 21.21 -11.30
CA ARG A 364 1.48 21.69 -12.67
C ARG A 364 2.19 23.01 -12.96
N GLU A 365 2.19 23.94 -12.01
CA GLU A 365 2.87 25.22 -12.13
C GLU A 365 4.40 25.02 -12.17
N SER A 366 4.92 24.11 -11.34
CA SER A 366 6.34 23.79 -11.22
C SER A 366 6.87 22.83 -12.29
N LEU A 367 6.00 22.25 -13.13
CA LEU A 367 6.37 21.21 -14.10
C LEU A 367 7.54 21.59 -15.01
N PRO A 368 7.63 22.84 -15.57
CA PRO A 368 8.78 23.23 -16.39
C PRO A 368 10.11 23.21 -15.60
N SER A 369 10.08 23.52 -14.31
CA SER A 369 11.26 23.48 -13.41
C SER A 369 11.64 22.04 -13.07
N ILE A 370 10.66 21.22 -12.64
CA ILE A 370 10.85 19.80 -12.31
C ILE A 370 11.52 19.06 -13.46
N ARG A 371 11.10 19.34 -14.69
CA ARG A 371 11.65 18.68 -15.90
C ARG A 371 13.05 19.13 -16.31
N LYS A 372 13.61 20.15 -15.65
CA LYS A 372 15.02 20.57 -15.84
C LYS A 372 16.01 19.71 -15.06
N SER A 373 15.57 18.91 -14.08
CA SER A 373 16.43 18.01 -13.30
C SER A 373 17.32 17.16 -14.23
N LEU A 374 18.63 17.25 -14.04
CA LEU A 374 19.60 16.53 -14.89
C LEU A 374 19.42 15.02 -14.75
N THR A 375 19.30 14.52 -13.50
CA THR A 375 19.07 13.10 -13.23
C THR A 375 17.82 12.59 -13.90
N GLY A 376 16.69 13.30 -13.77
CA GLY A 376 15.43 12.96 -14.41
C GLY A 376 15.57 12.92 -15.94
N ARG A 377 16.26 13.89 -16.55
CA ARG A 377 16.50 13.94 -17.99
C ARG A 377 17.36 12.79 -18.48
N LEU A 378 18.45 12.46 -17.78
CA LEU A 378 19.33 11.33 -18.14
C LEU A 378 18.57 10.00 -18.06
N LEU A 379 17.80 9.77 -17.00
CA LEU A 379 17.05 8.53 -16.83
C LEU A 379 15.86 8.42 -17.78
N ARG A 380 15.21 9.53 -18.14
CA ARG A 380 14.20 9.55 -19.22
C ARG A 380 14.79 9.24 -20.59
N HIS A 381 16.00 9.70 -20.85
CA HIS A 381 16.67 9.45 -22.14
C HIS A 381 17.17 8.00 -22.24
N HIS A 382 18.05 7.57 -21.32
CA HIS A 382 18.68 6.26 -21.40
C HIS A 382 17.80 5.13 -20.87
N GLY A 383 17.23 5.29 -19.67
CA GLY A 383 16.42 4.25 -19.03
C GLY A 383 15.13 3.96 -19.78
N ALA A 384 14.45 5.02 -20.27
CA ALA A 384 13.24 4.82 -21.06
C ALA A 384 13.50 4.14 -22.39
N GLN A 385 14.63 4.40 -23.05
CA GLN A 385 15.01 3.70 -24.28
C GLN A 385 15.29 2.21 -24.02
N SER A 386 16.00 1.87 -22.95
CA SER A 386 16.21 0.47 -22.56
C SER A 386 14.89 -0.27 -22.35
N LEU A 387 13.96 0.31 -21.62
CA LEU A 387 12.63 -0.26 -21.37
C LEU A 387 11.81 -0.39 -22.65
N LYS A 388 11.88 0.59 -23.55
CA LYS A 388 11.25 0.56 -24.86
C LYS A 388 11.77 -0.60 -25.70
N PHE A 389 13.08 -0.68 -25.88
CA PHE A 389 13.67 -1.75 -26.71
C PHE A 389 13.46 -3.13 -26.09
N PHE A 390 13.49 -3.25 -24.77
CA PHE A 390 13.16 -4.49 -24.09
C PHE A 390 11.69 -4.91 -24.33
N SER A 391 10.76 -3.98 -24.26
CA SER A 391 9.34 -4.24 -24.56
C SER A 391 9.15 -4.68 -26.03
N LEU A 392 9.76 -3.99 -26.99
CA LEU A 392 9.69 -4.33 -28.40
C LEU A 392 10.37 -5.69 -28.70
N TRP A 393 11.45 -6.01 -28.01
CA TRP A 393 12.08 -7.32 -28.11
C TRP A 393 11.17 -8.45 -27.60
N ILE A 394 10.46 -8.23 -26.49
CA ILE A 394 9.46 -9.19 -25.98
C ILE A 394 8.35 -9.38 -27.02
N GLU A 395 7.84 -8.31 -27.61
CA GLU A 395 6.83 -8.37 -28.65
C GLU A 395 7.27 -9.25 -29.82
N GLU A 396 8.48 -9.00 -30.35
CA GLU A 396 9.02 -9.77 -31.47
C GLU A 396 9.28 -11.22 -31.12
N LYS A 397 9.78 -11.50 -29.90
CA LYS A 397 9.98 -12.85 -29.41
C LYS A 397 8.65 -13.63 -29.29
N ASN A 398 7.57 -12.97 -28.88
CA ASN A 398 6.26 -13.59 -28.76
C ASN A 398 5.65 -13.92 -30.13
N LYS A 399 5.78 -13.02 -31.12
CA LYS A 399 5.38 -13.31 -32.51
C LYS A 399 6.08 -14.55 -33.09
N ASN A 400 7.37 -14.71 -32.77
CA ASN A 400 8.14 -15.85 -33.26
C ASN A 400 7.87 -17.18 -32.54
N ARG A 401 7.30 -17.14 -31.33
CA ARG A 401 6.91 -18.35 -30.56
C ARG A 401 5.53 -18.87 -30.91
N PHE A 402 4.65 -18.00 -31.34
CA PHE A 402 3.27 -18.30 -31.72
C PHE A 402 2.99 -17.71 -33.11
N PRO A 403 3.61 -18.26 -34.20
CA PRO A 403 3.32 -17.79 -35.54
C PRO A 403 1.92 -18.31 -35.92
N GLY A 404 0.87 -17.48 -35.73
CA GLY A 404 -0.45 -17.69 -36.28
C GLY A 404 -1.61 -17.88 -35.30
N ASP A 405 -1.73 -16.99 -34.30
CA ASP A 405 -3.02 -16.71 -33.63
C ASP A 405 -3.56 -15.36 -34.10
#